data_1f40dd3259c3b5e33fade32bab8d6c42
#
_entry.id   1f40dd3259c3b5e33fade32bab8d6c42
#
_cell.length_a   1.000
_cell.length_b   1.000
_cell.length_c   1.000
_cell.angle_alpha   90.00
_cell.angle_beta   90.00
_cell.angle_gamma   90.00
#
_symmetry.space_group_name_H-M   'P 1'
#
loop_
_entity.id
_entity.type
_entity.pdbx_description
1 polymer ?
#
loop_
_entity_poly.entity_id
_entity_poly.type
_entity_poly.pdbx_seq_one_letter_code
_entity_poly.pdbx_strand_id
1 'polypeptide(L)'
;MKVYHYTDRANLDSIMHNGLKTTSRYESFTELRKDVVFCWLSPSDNKIFSDDTICLEITVDENNCIVASMDYISFAMMYKYGGEKYGGMNIPINERAAELFVKLYEITAIQLSQYKDGNLFSPEVLVKGTITPENIRIYVDK
;
A
#
# COMPACT_ATOMS: atom_id res chain seq x y z
N MET A 1 -16.12 -4.69 -3.06
CA MET A 1 -15.62 -3.43 -2.50
C MET A 1 -14.62 -2.80 -3.45
N LYS A 2 -14.50 -1.49 -3.45
CA LYS A 2 -13.58 -0.75 -4.31
C LYS A 2 -12.37 -0.29 -3.53
N VAL A 3 -11.19 -0.50 -4.12
CA VAL A 3 -9.92 0.06 -3.65
C VAL A 3 -9.23 0.73 -4.83
N TYR A 4 -8.17 1.48 -4.58
CA TYR A 4 -7.57 2.36 -5.57
C TYR A 4 -6.08 2.13 -5.70
N HIS A 5 -5.61 2.09 -6.93
CA HIS A 5 -4.19 1.86 -7.24
C HIS A 5 -3.71 2.96 -8.18
N TYR A 6 -2.55 3.51 -7.88
CA TYR A 6 -1.93 4.55 -8.70
C TYR A 6 -0.79 3.96 -9.51
N THR A 7 -0.75 4.32 -10.78
CA THR A 7 0.29 3.85 -11.69
C THR A 7 0.60 4.92 -12.73
N ASP A 8 1.74 4.78 -13.38
CA ASP A 8 2.08 5.64 -14.51
C ASP A 8 1.19 5.31 -15.71
N ARG A 9 0.80 6.35 -16.44
CA ARG A 9 -0.04 6.20 -17.64
C ARG A 9 0.57 5.25 -18.66
N ALA A 10 1.91 5.18 -18.74
CA ALA A 10 2.62 4.28 -19.63
C ALA A 10 2.33 2.80 -19.38
N ASN A 11 1.88 2.45 -18.17
CA ASN A 11 1.58 1.07 -17.79
C ASN A 11 0.14 0.67 -18.08
N LEU A 12 -0.72 1.61 -18.49
CA LEU A 12 -2.16 1.39 -18.60
C LEU A 12 -2.51 0.26 -19.57
N ASP A 13 -1.93 0.28 -20.78
CA ASP A 13 -2.25 -0.72 -21.80
C ASP A 13 -1.90 -2.13 -21.33
N SER A 14 -0.73 -2.30 -20.72
CA SER A 14 -0.31 -3.58 -20.18
C SER A 14 -1.24 -4.06 -19.06
N ILE A 15 -1.63 -3.15 -18.17
CA ILE A 15 -2.53 -3.48 -17.05
C ILE A 15 -3.91 -3.89 -17.57
N MET A 16 -4.44 -3.17 -18.55
CA MET A 16 -5.77 -3.47 -19.10
C MET A 16 -5.81 -4.76 -19.89
N HIS A 17 -4.67 -5.25 -20.38
CA HIS A 17 -4.56 -6.54 -21.07
C HIS A 17 -4.23 -7.70 -20.12
N ASN A 18 -3.30 -7.47 -19.18
CA ASN A 18 -2.70 -8.54 -18.38
C ASN A 18 -3.08 -8.49 -16.89
N GLY A 19 -3.77 -7.44 -16.45
CA GLY A 19 -4.09 -7.24 -15.05
C GLY A 19 -2.95 -6.61 -14.25
N LEU A 20 -3.18 -6.43 -12.95
CA LEU A 20 -2.18 -5.96 -12.01
C LEU A 20 -1.48 -7.15 -11.39
N LYS A 21 -0.16 -7.23 -11.60
CA LYS A 21 0.67 -8.28 -11.02
C LYS A 21 1.06 -7.93 -9.59
N THR A 22 1.25 -8.95 -8.79
CA THR A 22 1.75 -8.77 -7.42
C THR A 22 3.19 -8.28 -7.43
N THR A 23 3.53 -7.48 -6.43
CA THR A 23 4.89 -7.04 -6.16
C THR A 23 5.21 -7.28 -4.69
N SER A 24 6.49 -7.13 -4.34
CA SER A 24 6.93 -7.24 -2.96
C SER A 24 7.73 -5.99 -2.62
N ARG A 25 7.33 -5.28 -1.56
CA ARG A 25 8.03 -4.08 -1.09
C ARG A 25 8.25 -4.19 0.40
N TYR A 26 9.51 -4.04 0.81
CA TYR A 26 9.91 -4.17 2.21
C TYR A 26 9.53 -5.52 2.83
N GLU A 27 9.51 -6.56 2.01
CA GLU A 27 9.19 -7.93 2.44
C GLU A 27 10.21 -8.48 3.44
N SER A 28 11.41 -7.89 3.50
CA SER A 28 12.41 -8.23 4.51
C SER A 28 11.98 -7.83 5.93
N PHE A 29 11.03 -6.89 6.05
CA PHE A 29 10.47 -6.48 7.33
C PHE A 29 9.33 -7.40 7.76
N THR A 30 8.46 -7.76 6.81
CA THR A 30 7.25 -8.53 7.12
C THR A 30 6.74 -9.27 5.89
N GLU A 31 6.31 -10.51 6.09
CA GLU A 31 5.71 -11.35 5.05
C GLU A 31 4.38 -10.77 4.52
N LEU A 32 3.72 -9.90 5.28
CA LEU A 32 2.46 -9.28 4.86
C LEU A 32 2.61 -8.48 3.57
N ARG A 33 3.80 -7.96 3.29
CA ARG A 33 4.06 -7.12 2.12
C ARG A 33 4.65 -7.88 0.93
N LYS A 34 4.61 -9.21 0.99
CA LYS A 34 5.14 -10.07 -0.05
C LYS A 34 4.02 -10.53 -0.99
N ASP A 35 4.28 -10.43 -2.29
CA ASP A 35 3.38 -10.91 -3.36
C ASP A 35 1.95 -10.36 -3.24
N VAL A 36 1.83 -9.04 -3.14
CA VAL A 36 0.55 -8.34 -3.02
C VAL A 36 0.47 -7.20 -4.03
N VAL A 37 -0.74 -6.73 -4.28
CA VAL A 37 -0.96 -5.46 -4.99
C VAL A 37 -1.25 -4.40 -3.94
N PHE A 38 -0.47 -3.31 -3.97
CA PHE A 38 -0.60 -2.22 -3.00
C PHE A 38 -1.66 -1.23 -3.47
N CYS A 39 -2.70 -1.06 -2.66
CA CYS A 39 -3.82 -0.18 -2.97
C CYS A 39 -4.13 0.75 -1.80
N TRP A 40 -5.06 1.67 -2.03
CA TRP A 40 -5.56 2.63 -1.04
C TRP A 40 -7.07 2.48 -0.89
N LEU A 41 -7.59 2.87 0.26
CA LEU A 41 -9.03 2.82 0.54
C LEU A 41 -9.81 3.88 -0.22
N SER A 42 -9.17 5.02 -0.50
CA SER A 42 -9.81 6.18 -1.12
C SER A 42 -8.93 6.75 -2.23
N PRO A 43 -9.51 7.28 -3.31
CA PRO A 43 -8.72 7.91 -4.37
C PRO A 43 -8.07 9.23 -3.92
N SER A 44 -8.41 9.74 -2.73
CA SER A 44 -7.82 10.95 -2.17
C SER A 44 -6.68 10.69 -1.20
N ASP A 45 -6.41 9.43 -0.84
CA ASP A 45 -5.42 9.08 0.17
C ASP A 45 -3.99 9.40 -0.25
N ASN A 46 -3.74 9.44 -1.55
CA ASN A 46 -2.42 9.79 -2.08
C ASN A 46 -2.59 10.87 -3.15
N LYS A 47 -2.20 12.11 -2.85
CA LYS A 47 -2.35 13.27 -3.74
C LYS A 47 -1.05 13.75 -4.38
N ILE A 48 0.04 13.01 -4.18
CA ILE A 48 1.34 13.39 -4.76
C ILE A 48 1.47 12.72 -6.13
N PHE A 49 0.84 13.33 -7.15
CA PHE A 49 0.86 12.79 -8.50
C PHE A 49 1.54 13.74 -9.46
N SER A 50 2.31 13.15 -10.38
CA SER A 50 2.69 13.82 -11.60
C SER A 50 1.52 13.77 -12.60
N ASP A 51 1.58 14.60 -13.64
CA ASP A 51 0.57 14.60 -14.70
C ASP A 51 0.47 13.25 -15.44
N ASP A 52 1.49 12.42 -15.32
CA ASP A 52 1.56 11.10 -15.95
C ASP A 52 0.98 9.98 -15.08
N THR A 53 0.53 10.29 -13.88
CA THR A 53 -0.05 9.31 -12.96
C THR A 53 -1.55 9.21 -13.16
N ILE A 54 -2.06 7.99 -13.17
CA ILE A 54 -3.50 7.73 -13.22
C ILE A 54 -3.93 6.90 -12.00
N CYS A 55 -5.19 7.07 -11.64
CA CYS A 55 -5.82 6.29 -10.58
C CYS A 55 -6.70 5.22 -11.18
N LEU A 56 -6.52 3.99 -10.74
CA LEU A 56 -7.36 2.86 -11.12
C LEU A 56 -8.28 2.49 -9.98
N GLU A 57 -9.53 2.22 -10.30
CA GLU A 57 -10.52 1.69 -9.36
C GLU A 57 -10.56 0.18 -9.51
N ILE A 58 -10.36 -0.53 -8.42
CA ILE A 58 -10.19 -1.99 -8.39
C ILE A 58 -11.33 -2.60 -7.59
N THR A 59 -12.01 -3.58 -8.18
CA THR A 59 -12.98 -4.39 -7.45
C THR A 59 -12.28 -5.57 -6.80
N VAL A 60 -12.42 -5.71 -5.49
CA VAL A 60 -11.74 -6.75 -4.71
C VAL A 60 -12.71 -7.51 -3.83
N ASP A 61 -12.34 -8.74 -3.50
CA ASP A 61 -12.95 -9.52 -2.42
C ASP A 61 -12.32 -9.08 -1.10
N GLU A 62 -13.13 -8.54 -0.20
CA GLU A 62 -12.68 -8.04 1.11
C GLU A 62 -11.94 -9.10 1.93
N ASN A 63 -12.29 -10.38 1.74
CA ASN A 63 -11.65 -11.48 2.47
C ASN A 63 -10.24 -11.78 1.95
N ASN A 64 -9.87 -11.20 0.82
CA ASN A 64 -8.56 -11.39 0.20
C ASN A 64 -7.63 -10.19 0.41
N CYS A 65 -8.01 -9.27 1.26
CA CYS A 65 -7.29 -8.02 1.49
C CYS A 65 -7.02 -7.80 2.96
N ILE A 66 -5.84 -7.23 3.24
CA ILE A 66 -5.42 -6.81 4.57
C ILE A 66 -5.21 -5.30 4.54
N VAL A 67 -5.68 -4.61 5.58
CA VAL A 67 -5.43 -3.18 5.78
C VAL A 67 -4.36 -3.03 6.85
N ALA A 68 -3.35 -2.22 6.57
CA ALA A 68 -2.24 -1.98 7.49
C ALA A 68 -1.80 -0.52 7.42
N SER A 69 -1.18 -0.02 8.48
CA SER A 69 -0.73 1.37 8.55
C SER A 69 0.62 1.54 7.86
N MET A 70 0.64 2.29 6.77
CA MET A 70 1.87 2.64 6.06
C MET A 70 2.86 3.41 6.94
N ASP A 71 2.37 4.20 7.90
CA ASP A 71 3.22 4.98 8.80
C ASP A 71 4.18 4.09 9.59
N TYR A 72 3.72 2.94 10.05
CA TYR A 72 4.57 2.04 10.85
C TYR A 72 5.74 1.49 10.02
N ILE A 73 5.50 1.13 8.76
CA ILE A 73 6.57 0.68 7.86
C ILE A 73 7.54 1.83 7.55
N SER A 74 7.02 3.04 7.35
CA SER A 74 7.85 4.22 7.11
C SER A 74 8.75 4.52 8.30
N PHE A 75 8.23 4.46 9.51
CA PHE A 75 9.03 4.64 10.73
C PHE A 75 10.06 3.53 10.90
N ALA A 76 9.69 2.28 10.61
CA ALA A 76 10.63 1.16 10.66
C ALA A 76 11.83 1.40 9.73
N MET A 77 11.58 1.91 8.52
CA MET A 77 12.64 2.24 7.57
C MET A 77 13.53 3.37 8.08
N MET A 78 12.93 4.43 8.64
CA MET A 78 13.67 5.55 9.17
C MET A 78 14.63 5.13 10.29
N TYR A 79 14.16 4.29 11.19
CA TYR A 79 14.99 3.80 12.29
C TYR A 79 16.02 2.75 11.85
N LYS A 80 15.71 1.96 10.83
CA LYS A 80 16.67 0.97 10.35
C LYS A 80 17.82 1.59 9.56
N TYR A 81 17.53 2.60 8.74
CA TYR A 81 18.50 3.18 7.80
C TYR A 81 18.92 4.60 8.14
N GLY A 82 18.29 5.22 9.11
CA GLY A 82 18.55 6.61 9.52
C GLY A 82 17.62 7.61 8.85
N GLY A 83 17.20 8.62 9.59
CA GLY A 83 16.26 9.63 9.11
C GLY A 83 16.79 10.52 8.02
N GLU A 84 18.12 10.74 7.96
CA GLU A 84 18.74 11.52 6.88
C GLU A 84 18.53 10.87 5.51
N LYS A 85 18.60 9.54 5.45
CA LYS A 85 18.40 8.77 4.22
C LYS A 85 16.92 8.66 3.86
N TYR A 86 16.05 8.59 4.86
CA TYR A 86 14.61 8.41 4.67
C TYR A 86 13.86 9.48 5.45
N GLY A 87 13.28 10.46 4.77
CA GLY A 87 12.45 11.50 5.36
C GLY A 87 13.13 12.81 5.70
N GLY A 88 14.45 12.91 5.53
CA GLY A 88 15.20 14.16 5.74
C GLY A 88 15.25 14.66 7.18
N MET A 89 14.96 13.80 8.16
CA MET A 89 14.98 14.14 9.58
C MET A 89 16.21 13.57 10.26
N ASN A 90 16.73 14.29 11.28
CA ASN A 90 17.89 13.84 12.02
C ASN A 90 17.50 12.78 13.06
N ILE A 91 17.19 11.59 12.57
CA ILE A 91 16.84 10.43 13.40
C ILE A 91 17.98 9.41 13.32
N PRO A 92 18.62 9.07 14.43
CA PRO A 92 19.70 8.08 14.42
C PRO A 92 19.17 6.67 14.19
N ILE A 93 20.02 5.82 13.62
CA ILE A 93 19.71 4.41 13.43
C ILE A 93 19.43 3.76 14.78
N ASN A 94 18.32 3.02 14.86
CA ASN A 94 17.90 2.29 16.05
C ASN A 94 17.13 1.04 15.63
N GLU A 95 17.85 -0.09 15.57
CA GLU A 95 17.27 -1.36 15.10
C GLU A 95 16.14 -1.85 15.99
N ARG A 96 16.24 -1.63 17.30
CA ARG A 96 15.19 -2.04 18.24
C ARG A 96 13.88 -1.27 17.99
N ALA A 97 13.97 0.03 17.75
CA ALA A 97 12.81 0.84 17.38
C ALA A 97 12.23 0.38 16.05
N ALA A 98 13.08 0.07 15.07
CA ALA A 98 12.62 -0.45 13.79
C ALA A 98 11.83 -1.75 13.96
N GLU A 99 12.32 -2.69 14.76
CA GLU A 99 11.62 -3.94 15.04
C GLU A 99 10.28 -3.73 15.73
N LEU A 100 10.20 -2.77 16.64
CA LEU A 100 8.94 -2.42 17.32
C LEU A 100 7.89 -1.89 16.33
N PHE A 101 8.30 -1.05 15.40
CA PHE A 101 7.38 -0.54 14.38
C PHE A 101 6.93 -1.61 13.39
N VAL A 102 7.80 -2.55 13.02
CA VAL A 102 7.39 -3.72 12.23
C VAL A 102 6.34 -4.53 12.99
N LYS A 103 6.54 -4.75 14.28
CA LYS A 103 5.60 -5.47 15.12
C LYS A 103 4.25 -4.77 15.21
N LEU A 104 4.26 -3.43 15.37
CA LEU A 104 3.03 -2.64 15.35
C LEU A 104 2.30 -2.77 14.03
N TYR A 105 3.02 -2.75 12.92
CA TYR A 105 2.44 -2.96 11.59
C TYR A 105 1.72 -4.30 11.52
N GLU A 106 2.35 -5.36 11.98
CA GLU A 106 1.81 -6.72 11.91
C GLU A 106 0.61 -6.94 12.85
N ILE A 107 0.71 -6.49 14.10
CA ILE A 107 -0.37 -6.74 15.08
C ILE A 107 -1.58 -5.84 14.88
N THR A 108 -1.42 -4.68 14.23
CA THR A 108 -2.55 -3.78 13.93
C THR A 108 -3.15 -4.03 12.56
N ALA A 109 -2.51 -4.85 11.72
CA ALA A 109 -3.07 -5.23 10.43
C ALA A 109 -4.39 -5.98 10.65
N ILE A 110 -5.38 -5.66 9.82
CA ILE A 110 -6.74 -6.20 9.99
C ILE A 110 -7.29 -6.57 8.61
N GLN A 111 -8.11 -7.60 8.56
CA GLN A 111 -8.78 -7.99 7.34
C GLN A 111 -9.72 -6.87 6.87
N LEU A 112 -9.76 -6.58 5.58
CA LEU A 112 -10.54 -5.48 5.03
C LEU A 112 -12.02 -5.58 5.39
N SER A 113 -12.57 -6.79 5.44
CA SER A 113 -13.96 -7.03 5.83
C SER A 113 -14.27 -6.60 7.27
N GLN A 114 -13.26 -6.46 8.11
CA GLN A 114 -13.41 -6.08 9.52
C GLN A 114 -12.90 -4.66 9.79
N TYR A 115 -12.32 -3.99 8.81
CA TYR A 115 -11.77 -2.65 8.97
C TYR A 115 -12.88 -1.61 9.07
N LYS A 116 -12.71 -0.67 10.00
CA LYS A 116 -13.59 0.51 10.16
C LYS A 116 -12.77 1.78 9.96
N ASP A 117 -13.33 2.75 9.30
CA ASP A 117 -12.68 4.03 9.04
C ASP A 117 -12.18 4.66 10.34
N GLY A 118 -10.95 5.14 10.31
CA GLY A 118 -10.32 5.77 11.46
C GLY A 118 -9.55 4.83 12.38
N ASN A 119 -9.59 3.52 12.15
CA ASN A 119 -8.87 2.57 13.00
C ASN A 119 -7.34 2.66 12.82
N LEU A 120 -6.87 3.06 11.66
CA LEU A 120 -5.44 3.15 11.37
C LEU A 120 -5.09 4.49 10.71
N PHE A 121 -3.89 4.96 10.97
CA PHE A 121 -3.30 6.10 10.25
C PHE A 121 -2.70 5.63 8.94
N SER A 122 -2.86 6.43 7.86
CA SER A 122 -2.34 6.14 6.54
C SER A 122 -2.59 4.67 6.12
N PRO A 123 -3.87 4.24 6.12
CA PRO A 123 -4.16 2.84 5.82
C PRO A 123 -3.86 2.51 4.36
N GLU A 124 -3.10 1.44 4.15
CA GLU A 124 -2.91 0.84 2.83
C GLU A 124 -3.65 -0.49 2.76
N VAL A 125 -4.02 -0.89 1.56
CA VAL A 125 -4.70 -2.16 1.32
C VAL A 125 -3.76 -3.10 0.57
N LEU A 126 -3.49 -4.25 1.17
CA LEU A 126 -2.65 -5.30 0.59
C LEU A 126 -3.58 -6.34 -0.03
N VAL A 127 -3.66 -6.36 -1.35
CA VAL A 127 -4.51 -7.30 -2.08
C VAL A 127 -3.70 -8.54 -2.43
N LYS A 128 -4.12 -9.71 -1.98
CA LYS A 128 -3.42 -10.95 -2.27
C LYS A 128 -3.74 -11.44 -3.69
N GLY A 129 -2.70 -11.74 -4.44
CA GLY A 129 -2.83 -12.29 -5.78
C GLY A 129 -2.99 -11.25 -6.88
N THR A 130 -2.86 -11.70 -8.11
CA THR A 130 -3.02 -10.88 -9.31
C THR A 130 -4.46 -10.44 -9.48
N ILE A 131 -4.66 -9.18 -9.87
CA ILE A 131 -5.98 -8.63 -10.15
C ILE A 131 -6.23 -8.71 -11.66
N THR A 132 -7.29 -9.38 -12.06
CA THR A 132 -7.64 -9.57 -13.47
C THR A 132 -8.22 -8.31 -14.10
N PRO A 133 -8.04 -8.10 -15.42
CA PRO A 133 -8.46 -6.85 -16.08
C PRO A 133 -9.94 -6.49 -15.90
N GLU A 134 -10.84 -7.47 -15.84
CA GLU A 134 -12.28 -7.22 -15.67
C GLU A 134 -12.63 -6.57 -14.35
N ASN A 135 -11.72 -6.59 -13.37
CA ASN A 135 -11.89 -5.95 -12.07
C ASN A 135 -11.21 -4.58 -11.98
N ILE A 136 -10.70 -4.07 -13.11
CA ILE A 136 -9.92 -2.83 -13.16
C ILE A 136 -10.60 -1.84 -14.10
N ARG A 137 -10.77 -0.61 -13.64
CA ARG A 137 -11.20 0.49 -14.51
C ARG A 137 -10.49 1.78 -14.10
N ILE A 138 -10.45 2.74 -15.03
CA ILE A 138 -9.91 4.07 -14.72
C ILE A 138 -10.89 4.76 -13.79
N TYR A 139 -10.39 5.30 -12.69
CA TYR A 139 -11.20 6.10 -11.77
C TYR A 139 -11.48 7.46 -12.41
N VAL A 140 -12.73 7.85 -12.38
CA VAL A 140 -13.18 9.15 -12.86
C VAL A 140 -13.85 9.88 -11.70
N ASP A 141 -13.30 11.01 -11.30
CA ASP A 141 -13.88 11.86 -10.29
C ASP A 141 -15.11 12.57 -10.89
N LYS A 142 -16.22 12.50 -10.17
CA LYS A 142 -17.47 13.12 -10.64
C LYS A 142 -17.66 14.51 -10.07
#